data_4cff63bbc4356cd8a17562dc2affe695
#
_entry.id   4cff63bbc4356cd8a17562dc2affe695
#
_cell.length_a   1.000
_cell.length_b   1.000
_cell.length_c   1.000
_cell.angle_alpha   90.00
_cell.angle_beta   90.00
_cell.angle_gamma   90.00
#
_symmetry.space_group_name_H-M   'P 1'
#
loop_
_entity.id
_entity.type
_entity.pdbx_description
1 polymer ?
#
loop_
_entity_poly.entity_id
_entity_poly.type
_entity_poly.pdbx_seq_one_letter_code
_entity_poly.pdbx_strand_id
1 'polypeptide(L)'
;MKNKVIAVLLGTVALFGLGYLIYVVLGFHAMNGPSVESVAATEINIPAIILMEILYATLIVIIFDRWAQIKTFSTGAQAGLIIGLFLGALPALEGLATTTGLTDITGVITGAITFGVRFAVAGGIVGWALGRD
;
A
#
# COMPACT_ATOMS: atom_id res chain seq x y z
N MET A 1 11.94 15.01 14.18
CA MET A 1 10.50 14.86 14.48
C MET A 1 9.62 15.46 13.40
N LYS A 2 9.87 16.71 13.04
CA LYS A 2 9.09 17.42 12.01
C LYS A 2 9.08 16.69 10.67
N ASN A 3 10.25 16.24 10.19
CA ASN A 3 10.32 15.55 8.91
C ASN A 3 9.60 14.19 8.92
N LYS A 4 9.56 13.52 10.07
CA LYS A 4 8.83 12.27 10.22
C LYS A 4 7.33 12.47 10.07
N VAL A 5 6.80 13.53 10.71
CA VAL A 5 5.37 13.85 10.60
C VAL A 5 5.01 14.20 9.15
N ILE A 6 5.83 15.04 8.52
CA ILE A 6 5.63 15.42 7.11
C ILE A 6 5.70 14.17 6.22
N ALA A 7 6.66 13.27 6.47
CA ALA A 7 6.80 12.04 5.70
C ALA A 7 5.56 11.15 5.83
N VAL A 8 5.00 11.02 7.03
CA VAL A 8 3.76 10.26 7.24
C VAL A 8 2.61 10.90 6.47
N LEU A 9 2.45 12.22 6.55
CA LEU A 9 1.36 12.91 5.86
C LEU A 9 1.47 12.76 4.34
N LEU A 10 2.65 12.98 3.79
CA LEU A 10 2.88 12.85 2.35
C LEU A 10 2.72 11.40 1.88
N GLY A 11 3.22 10.45 2.65
CA GLY A 11 3.06 9.03 2.35
C GLY A 11 1.59 8.62 2.36
N THR A 12 0.82 9.10 3.33
CA THR A 12 -0.62 8.83 3.42
C THR A 12 -1.35 9.36 2.20
N VAL A 13 -1.08 10.61 1.81
CA VAL A 13 -1.70 11.22 0.62
C VAL A 13 -1.36 10.43 -0.64
N ALA A 14 -0.10 10.04 -0.79
CA ALA A 14 0.34 9.26 -1.96
C ALA A 14 -0.36 7.90 -2.01
N LEU A 15 -0.41 7.18 -0.89
CA LEU A 15 -1.06 5.87 -0.82
C LEU A 15 -2.56 5.96 -1.09
N PHE A 16 -3.23 6.94 -0.49
CA PHE A 16 -4.67 7.11 -0.69
C PHE A 16 -4.97 7.53 -2.15
N GLY A 17 -4.23 8.49 -2.68
CA GLY A 17 -4.43 8.97 -4.05
C GLY A 17 -4.18 7.88 -5.09
N LEU A 18 -3.10 7.11 -4.93
CA LEU A 18 -2.81 6.00 -5.83
C LEU A 18 -3.81 4.87 -5.65
N GLY A 19 -4.25 4.61 -4.41
CA GLY A 19 -5.30 3.62 -4.16
C GLY A 19 -6.58 3.99 -4.89
N TYR A 20 -7.01 5.24 -4.81
CA TYR A 20 -8.18 5.70 -5.53
C TYR A 20 -8.00 5.52 -7.04
N LEU A 21 -6.85 5.94 -7.57
CA LEU A 21 -6.58 5.82 -9.01
C LEU A 21 -6.61 4.35 -9.45
N ILE A 22 -5.92 3.48 -8.76
CA ILE A 22 -5.75 2.07 -9.17
C ILE A 22 -7.05 1.29 -8.98
N TYR A 23 -7.69 1.43 -7.83
CA TYR A 23 -8.83 0.56 -7.48
C TYR A 23 -10.17 1.12 -7.95
N VAL A 24 -10.37 2.42 -7.93
CA VAL A 24 -11.65 3.03 -8.31
C VAL A 24 -11.65 3.41 -9.78
N VAL A 25 -10.63 4.15 -10.23
CA VAL A 25 -10.59 4.66 -11.61
C VAL A 25 -10.21 3.57 -12.60
N LEU A 26 -9.12 2.84 -12.33
CA LEU A 26 -8.64 1.79 -13.24
C LEU A 26 -9.28 0.43 -12.98
N GLY A 27 -9.80 0.18 -11.78
CA GLY A 27 -10.56 -1.02 -11.48
C GLY A 27 -9.74 -2.28 -11.23
N PHE A 28 -8.46 -2.18 -10.87
CA PHE A 28 -7.63 -3.34 -10.54
C PHE A 28 -7.84 -3.74 -9.09
N HIS A 29 -8.24 -5.00 -8.85
CA HIS A 29 -8.49 -5.53 -7.51
C HIS A 29 -7.85 -6.90 -7.32
N ALA A 30 -7.26 -7.12 -6.15
CA ALA A 30 -6.78 -8.43 -5.76
C ALA A 30 -7.94 -9.39 -5.48
N MET A 31 -9.02 -8.89 -4.88
CA MET A 31 -10.25 -9.66 -4.65
C MET A 31 -11.12 -9.54 -5.89
N ASN A 32 -10.99 -10.50 -6.83
CA ASN A 32 -11.63 -10.44 -8.14
C ASN A 32 -12.52 -11.65 -8.42
N GLY A 33 -12.78 -12.50 -7.43
CA GLY A 33 -13.55 -13.72 -7.61
C GLY A 33 -15.06 -13.50 -7.56
N PRO A 34 -15.84 -14.53 -7.95
CA PRO A 34 -17.30 -14.41 -8.03
C PRO A 34 -17.99 -14.21 -6.68
N SER A 35 -17.35 -14.58 -5.56
CA SER A 35 -17.94 -14.42 -4.23
C SER A 35 -17.73 -13.03 -3.64
N VAL A 36 -17.04 -12.12 -4.32
CA VAL A 36 -16.72 -10.79 -3.78
C VAL A 36 -17.98 -10.00 -3.47
N GLU A 37 -18.99 -10.04 -4.34
CA GLU A 37 -20.22 -9.30 -4.14
C GLU A 37 -20.97 -9.70 -2.89
N SER A 38 -20.89 -10.97 -2.48
CA SER A 38 -21.60 -11.45 -1.28
C SER A 38 -21.02 -10.92 0.03
N VAL A 39 -19.79 -10.44 0.02
CA VAL A 39 -19.10 -9.94 1.22
C VAL A 39 -18.69 -8.47 1.10
N ALA A 40 -18.84 -7.88 -0.08
CA ALA A 40 -18.50 -6.47 -0.28
C ALA A 40 -19.42 -5.56 0.53
N ALA A 41 -18.85 -4.53 1.13
CA ALA A 41 -19.62 -3.53 1.87
C ALA A 41 -20.54 -2.75 0.92
N THR A 42 -21.76 -2.47 1.37
CA THR A 42 -22.69 -1.63 0.60
C THR A 42 -22.21 -0.18 0.55
N GLU A 43 -21.53 0.26 1.60
CA GLU A 43 -20.87 1.55 1.65
C GLU A 43 -19.42 1.37 2.05
N ILE A 44 -18.52 2.06 1.36
CA ILE A 44 -17.10 2.02 1.68
C ILE A 44 -16.86 2.82 2.97
N ASN A 45 -16.17 2.20 3.92
CA ASN A 45 -15.81 2.85 5.19
C ASN A 45 -14.55 3.69 4.96
N ILE A 46 -14.72 4.93 4.55
CA ILE A 46 -13.61 5.84 4.25
C ILE A 46 -12.71 6.09 5.46
N PRO A 47 -13.24 6.35 6.68
CA PRO A 47 -12.36 6.52 7.84
C PRO A 47 -11.43 5.34 8.08
N ALA A 48 -11.91 4.10 7.88
CA ALA A 48 -11.08 2.91 8.03
C ALA A 48 -9.96 2.86 6.98
N ILE A 49 -10.25 3.25 5.75
CA ILE A 49 -9.24 3.31 4.68
C ILE A 49 -8.18 4.35 5.01
N ILE A 50 -8.59 5.54 5.45
CA ILE A 50 -7.65 6.60 5.81
C ILE A 50 -6.75 6.14 6.96
N LEU A 51 -7.31 5.53 7.99
CA LEU A 51 -6.52 4.99 9.10
C LEU A 51 -5.52 3.95 8.61
N MET A 52 -5.94 3.05 7.73
CA MET A 52 -5.06 2.03 7.16
C MET A 52 -3.88 2.68 6.42
N GLU A 53 -4.15 3.69 5.61
CA GLU A 53 -3.08 4.37 4.85
C GLU A 53 -2.12 5.12 5.78
N ILE A 54 -2.64 5.75 6.84
CA ILE A 54 -1.80 6.39 7.85
C ILE A 54 -0.88 5.37 8.52
N LEU A 55 -1.42 4.20 8.85
CA LEU A 55 -0.63 3.14 9.49
C LEU A 55 0.43 2.59 8.55
N TYR A 56 0.11 2.39 7.27
CA TYR A 56 1.11 2.00 6.28
C TYR A 56 2.22 3.03 6.16
N ALA A 57 1.87 4.30 6.04
CA ALA A 57 2.87 5.37 5.93
C ALA A 57 3.73 5.46 7.19
N THR A 58 3.12 5.31 8.35
CA THR A 58 3.84 5.30 9.63
C THR A 58 4.83 4.13 9.71
N LEU A 59 4.39 2.95 9.27
CA LEU A 59 5.27 1.77 9.25
C LEU A 59 6.48 2.01 8.35
N ILE A 60 6.26 2.56 7.16
CA ILE A 60 7.36 2.87 6.24
C ILE A 60 8.34 3.86 6.88
N VAL A 61 7.82 4.92 7.49
CA VAL A 61 8.65 5.94 8.15
C VAL A 61 9.48 5.32 9.27
N ILE A 62 8.89 4.47 10.10
CA ILE A 62 9.60 3.80 11.19
C ILE A 62 10.74 2.93 10.64
N ILE A 63 10.46 2.12 9.63
CA ILE A 63 11.47 1.25 9.03
C ILE A 63 12.59 2.08 8.41
N PHE A 64 12.24 3.11 7.64
CA PHE A 64 13.23 3.92 6.93
C PHE A 64 14.10 4.74 7.87
N ASP A 65 13.49 5.34 8.88
CA ASP A 65 14.22 6.20 9.80
C ASP A 65 15.01 5.40 10.83
N ARG A 66 14.43 4.35 11.38
CA ARG A 66 15.00 3.65 12.53
C ARG A 66 16.01 2.59 12.15
N TRP A 67 15.77 1.86 11.08
CA TRP A 67 16.60 0.70 10.76
C TRP A 67 17.29 0.78 9.40
N ALA A 68 16.61 1.22 8.38
CA ALA A 68 17.16 1.20 7.03
C ALA A 68 17.96 2.46 6.68
N GLN A 69 17.80 3.53 7.43
CA GLN A 69 18.48 4.82 7.18
C GLN A 69 18.26 5.34 5.77
N ILE A 70 17.03 5.21 5.28
CA ILE A 70 16.66 5.64 3.93
C ILE A 70 16.31 7.13 3.96
N LYS A 71 17.00 7.91 3.13
CA LYS A 71 16.90 9.37 3.10
C LYS A 71 16.79 9.93 1.68
N THR A 72 16.59 9.08 0.68
CA THR A 72 16.49 9.53 -0.72
C THR A 72 15.25 8.91 -1.37
N PHE A 73 14.79 9.56 -2.44
CA PHE A 73 13.67 9.02 -3.23
C PHE A 73 14.04 7.66 -3.83
N SER A 74 15.21 7.54 -4.43
CA SER A 74 15.62 6.32 -5.12
C SER A 74 15.64 5.11 -4.19
N THR A 75 16.31 5.22 -3.05
CA THR A 75 16.39 4.10 -2.10
C THR A 75 15.03 3.84 -1.45
N GLY A 76 14.25 4.88 -1.20
CA GLY A 76 12.91 4.74 -0.67
C GLY A 76 11.97 4.04 -1.64
N ALA A 77 12.07 4.36 -2.93
CA ALA A 77 11.26 3.70 -3.96
C ALA A 77 11.61 2.21 -4.09
N GLN A 78 12.88 1.86 -4.05
CA GLN A 78 13.32 0.46 -4.11
C GLN A 78 12.83 -0.34 -2.91
N ALA A 79 13.02 0.18 -1.71
CA ALA A 79 12.56 -0.48 -0.49
C ALA A 79 11.03 -0.56 -0.45
N GLY A 80 10.35 0.51 -0.85
CA GLY A 80 8.90 0.55 -0.91
C GLY A 80 8.34 -0.47 -1.90
N LEU A 81 8.97 -0.62 -3.06
CA LEU A 81 8.57 -1.63 -4.04
C LEU A 81 8.61 -3.04 -3.43
N ILE A 82 9.71 -3.38 -2.76
CA ILE A 82 9.86 -4.71 -2.16
C ILE A 82 8.82 -4.93 -1.07
N ILE A 83 8.65 -3.96 -0.17
CA ILE A 83 7.66 -4.03 0.91
C ILE A 83 6.25 -4.17 0.32
N GLY A 84 5.94 -3.39 -0.69
CA GLY A 84 4.62 -3.40 -1.32
C GLY A 84 4.31 -4.72 -2.03
N LEU A 85 5.28 -5.30 -2.72
CA LEU A 85 5.08 -6.59 -3.36
C LEU A 85 4.66 -7.65 -2.35
N PHE A 86 5.31 -7.71 -1.21
CA PHE A 86 4.96 -8.67 -0.16
C PHE A 86 3.62 -8.35 0.49
N LEU A 87 3.38 -7.09 0.85
CA LEU A 87 2.12 -6.70 1.50
C LEU A 87 0.91 -6.88 0.58
N GLY A 88 1.10 -6.80 -0.73
CA GLY A 88 0.02 -7.05 -1.68
C GLY A 88 -0.20 -8.53 -1.95
N ALA A 89 0.88 -9.32 -2.02
CA ALA A 89 0.79 -10.74 -2.34
C ALA A 89 0.33 -11.59 -1.17
N LEU A 90 0.84 -11.35 0.04
CA LEU A 90 0.62 -12.26 1.17
C LEU A 90 -0.84 -12.34 1.62
N PRO A 91 -1.56 -11.23 1.83
CA PRO A 91 -2.99 -11.32 2.17
C PRO A 91 -3.82 -11.97 1.08
N ALA A 92 -3.49 -11.73 -0.18
CA ALA A 92 -4.21 -12.35 -1.30
C ALA A 92 -3.95 -13.87 -1.34
N LEU A 93 -2.71 -14.30 -1.07
CA LEU A 93 -2.39 -15.73 -0.95
C LEU A 93 -3.14 -16.37 0.21
N GLU A 94 -3.24 -15.70 1.34
CA GLU A 94 -4.02 -16.20 2.47
C GLU A 94 -5.49 -16.35 2.07
N GLY A 95 -6.05 -15.35 1.40
CA GLY A 95 -7.42 -15.42 0.90
C GLY A 95 -7.62 -16.57 -0.07
N LEU A 96 -6.67 -16.78 -0.98
CA LEU A 96 -6.72 -17.90 -1.92
C LEU A 96 -6.71 -19.24 -1.20
N ALA A 97 -5.90 -19.35 -0.13
CA ALA A 97 -5.75 -20.61 0.62
C ALA A 97 -6.93 -20.92 1.52
N THR A 98 -7.61 -19.89 2.07
CA THR A 98 -8.59 -20.08 3.14
C THR A 98 -10.02 -19.74 2.77
N THR A 99 -10.27 -19.23 1.56
CA THR A 99 -11.62 -18.86 1.11
C THR A 99 -11.90 -19.46 -0.26
N THR A 100 -13.18 -19.43 -0.63
CA THR A 100 -13.62 -19.89 -1.95
C THR A 100 -14.27 -18.72 -2.69
N GLY A 101 -13.77 -18.48 -3.92
CA GLY A 101 -14.40 -17.52 -4.83
C GLY A 101 -14.10 -16.04 -4.57
N LEU A 102 -13.15 -15.70 -3.68
CA LEU A 102 -12.76 -14.30 -3.45
C LEU A 102 -11.61 -13.85 -4.34
N THR A 103 -10.66 -14.74 -4.64
CA THR A 103 -9.50 -14.39 -5.44
C THR A 103 -8.95 -15.64 -6.15
N ASP A 104 -7.99 -15.41 -7.04
CA ASP A 104 -7.26 -16.47 -7.76
C ASP A 104 -5.79 -16.04 -7.90
N ILE A 105 -5.01 -16.81 -8.66
CA ILE A 105 -3.59 -16.47 -8.88
C ILE A 105 -3.44 -15.10 -9.54
N THR A 106 -4.32 -14.76 -10.49
CA THR A 106 -4.32 -13.45 -11.13
C THR A 106 -4.55 -12.36 -10.08
N GLY A 107 -5.46 -12.58 -9.14
CA GLY A 107 -5.71 -11.64 -8.04
C GLY A 107 -4.51 -11.46 -7.14
N VAL A 108 -3.77 -12.53 -6.84
CA VAL A 108 -2.54 -12.46 -6.06
C VAL A 108 -1.49 -11.59 -6.77
N ILE A 109 -1.30 -11.83 -8.07
CA ILE A 109 -0.36 -11.04 -8.88
C ILE A 109 -0.80 -9.58 -8.93
N THR A 110 -2.08 -9.32 -9.16
CA THR A 110 -2.64 -7.96 -9.17
C THR A 110 -2.38 -7.25 -7.83
N GLY A 111 -2.62 -7.93 -6.72
CA GLY A 111 -2.35 -7.40 -5.39
C GLY A 111 -0.88 -7.05 -5.19
N ALA A 112 0.01 -7.96 -5.60
CA ALA A 112 1.45 -7.71 -5.50
C ALA A 112 1.87 -6.47 -6.31
N ILE A 113 1.45 -6.39 -7.56
CA ILE A 113 1.85 -5.30 -8.46
C ILE A 113 1.25 -3.97 -8.00
N THR A 114 -0.03 -3.93 -7.67
CA THR A 114 -0.68 -2.67 -7.26
C THR A 114 -0.10 -2.13 -5.96
N PHE A 115 0.13 -2.98 -4.98
CA PHE A 115 0.80 -2.58 -3.74
C PHE A 115 2.26 -2.21 -4.00
N GLY A 116 2.96 -2.96 -4.86
CA GLY A 116 4.33 -2.64 -5.24
C GLY A 116 4.46 -1.24 -5.81
N VAL A 117 3.59 -0.88 -6.76
CA VAL A 117 3.58 0.46 -7.37
C VAL A 117 3.25 1.53 -6.34
N ARG A 118 2.19 1.33 -5.56
CA ARG A 118 1.79 2.30 -4.54
C ARG A 118 2.89 2.55 -3.51
N PHE A 119 3.50 1.48 -3.03
CA PHE A 119 4.54 1.57 -2.00
C PHE A 119 5.86 2.05 -2.57
N ALA A 120 6.16 1.78 -3.85
CA ALA A 120 7.34 2.36 -4.50
C ALA A 120 7.23 3.89 -4.53
N VAL A 121 6.10 4.42 -4.97
CA VAL A 121 5.90 5.87 -5.03
C VAL A 121 5.86 6.46 -3.62
N ALA A 122 5.08 5.88 -2.73
CA ALA A 122 4.98 6.37 -1.34
C ALA A 122 6.33 6.27 -0.63
N GLY A 123 7.04 5.15 -0.80
CA GLY A 123 8.37 4.96 -0.22
C GLY A 123 9.38 5.97 -0.75
N GLY A 124 9.33 6.26 -2.04
CA GLY A 124 10.17 7.30 -2.63
C GLY A 124 9.90 8.66 -2.00
N ILE A 125 8.63 9.03 -1.88
CA ILE A 125 8.22 10.31 -1.28
C ILE A 125 8.64 10.38 0.20
N VAL A 126 8.42 9.30 0.95
CA VAL A 126 8.82 9.23 2.37
C VAL A 126 10.34 9.34 2.51
N GLY A 127 11.10 8.61 1.68
CA GLY A 127 12.56 8.68 1.71
C GLY A 127 13.07 10.09 1.40
N TRP A 128 12.49 10.73 0.39
CA TRP A 128 12.81 12.10 0.06
C TRP A 128 12.50 13.05 1.22
N ALA A 129 11.32 12.91 1.83
CA ALA A 129 10.91 13.78 2.94
C ALA A 129 11.81 13.59 4.17
N LEU A 130 12.23 12.36 4.48
CA LEU A 130 13.12 12.08 5.58
C LEU A 130 14.53 12.64 5.37
N GLY A 131 14.94 12.82 4.13
CA GLY A 131 16.25 13.37 3.79
C GLY A 131 16.29 14.89 3.73
N ARG A 132 15.18 15.57 3.96
CA ARG A 132 15.11 17.03 3.92
C ARG A 132 15.49 17.63 5.28
N ASP A 133 16.55 18.41 5.29
CA ASP A 133 16.93 19.22 6.45
C ASP A 133 17.55 20.53 6.01
#